data_511fec4ab13edd5d7f3d04629b6cd00f
#
_entry.id   511fec4ab13edd5d7f3d04629b6cd00f
#
_cell.length_a   1.000
_cell.length_b   1.000
_cell.length_c   1.000
_cell.angle_alpha   90.00
_cell.angle_beta   90.00
_cell.angle_gamma   90.00
#
_symmetry.space_group_name_H-M   'P 1'
#
loop_
_entity.id
_entity.type
_entity.pdbx_description
1 polymer ?
#
loop_
_entity_poly.entity_id
_entity_poly.type
_entity_poly.pdbx_seq_one_letter_code
_entity_poly.pdbx_strand_id
1 'polypeptide(L)'
;MRSLPLLVATLVFFSGCLDFLDEESTNQKPTSVAKFVGNGPFEPEESITFTGKDSTDPDGDTLEYYWDFDKNDGNDESVKGDIANYGTITHSYSSEGTFTVTLTVTDGKNTDTSTVKVKIEKKSSDIRAIVNTDDDLNSETNNAEKVKYTFSASNSISESRITKYEWDFSYDSNEGFQVDEETNEAEVSNEFDSGIYTVKVRITNEMGESDEASYSDDVELKINYKYTETRNIDSGNQEHLLQVYSIPARYIKATLEYESNSVHTKDLDLYIYNHSQVINPDDGDSEYVAVNDTHDNGNIEQLNYIELDYYNSTDRAWFDEIHELGEWAVVVDHERTGNNEYTVKIEVIYWE
;
A
#
# COMPACT_ATOMS: atom_id res chain seq x y z
N MET A 1 -1.50 -81.38 48.95
CA MET A 1 -0.15 -81.34 48.44
C MET A 1 -0.20 -81.21 46.94
N ARG A 2 -0.08 -80.05 46.43
CA ARG A 2 0.27 -79.73 45.04
C ARG A 2 0.75 -78.29 45.04
N SER A 3 2.02 -78.12 44.81
CA SER A 3 2.72 -76.90 44.73
C SER A 3 2.39 -76.19 43.43
N LEU A 4 2.02 -74.92 43.55
CA LEU A 4 1.85 -73.99 42.37
C LEU A 4 3.20 -73.31 42.11
N PRO A 5 3.72 -73.30 40.92
CA PRO A 5 4.91 -72.53 40.61
C PRO A 5 4.59 -71.03 40.41
N LEU A 6 5.39 -70.21 41.04
CA LEU A 6 5.42 -68.80 41.00
C LEU A 6 5.90 -68.36 39.59
N LEU A 7 5.03 -67.71 38.79
CA LEU A 7 5.38 -67.12 37.53
C LEU A 7 5.98 -65.74 37.78
N VAL A 8 7.30 -65.63 37.64
CA VAL A 8 7.97 -64.33 37.65
C VAL A 8 7.80 -63.68 36.26
N ALA A 9 6.95 -62.67 36.14
CA ALA A 9 6.84 -61.89 35.00
C ALA A 9 7.96 -60.82 34.94
N THR A 10 8.94 -61.04 34.09
CA THR A 10 10.01 -60.06 33.81
C THR A 10 9.44 -58.95 32.97
N LEU A 11 9.28 -57.79 33.59
CA LEU A 11 8.89 -56.58 32.85
C LEU A 11 10.13 -56.07 32.12
N VAL A 12 10.18 -56.31 30.80
CA VAL A 12 11.18 -55.70 29.92
C VAL A 12 10.72 -54.30 29.60
N PHE A 13 11.34 -53.30 30.23
CA PHE A 13 11.21 -51.91 29.80
C PHE A 13 11.95 -51.78 28.48
N PHE A 14 11.22 -51.75 27.38
CA PHE A 14 11.71 -51.15 26.16
C PHE A 14 11.79 -49.65 26.38
N SER A 15 12.96 -49.16 26.68
CA SER A 15 13.31 -47.76 26.50
C SER A 15 13.42 -47.54 24.99
N GLY A 16 12.29 -47.40 24.35
CA GLY A 16 12.24 -46.87 23.00
C GLY A 16 12.65 -45.39 23.10
N CYS A 17 13.87 -45.08 22.70
CA CYS A 17 14.15 -43.78 22.18
C CYS A 17 13.13 -43.56 21.02
N LEU A 18 12.12 -42.77 21.27
CA LEU A 18 11.48 -42.04 20.19
C LEU A 18 12.54 -41.08 19.65
N ASP A 19 13.29 -41.53 18.65
CA ASP A 19 13.87 -40.60 17.70
C ASP A 19 12.68 -39.80 17.16
N PHE A 20 12.46 -38.62 17.73
CA PHE A 20 11.82 -37.57 16.99
C PHE A 20 12.71 -37.41 15.76
N LEU A 21 12.28 -38.00 14.66
CA LEU A 21 12.70 -37.54 13.36
C LEU A 21 12.24 -36.08 13.31
N ASP A 22 13.12 -35.18 13.73
CA ASP A 22 13.07 -33.83 13.20
C ASP A 22 13.00 -34.06 11.67
N GLU A 23 11.83 -33.90 11.07
CA GLU A 23 11.76 -33.60 9.68
C GLU A 23 12.54 -32.28 9.59
N GLU A 24 13.83 -32.37 9.25
CA GLU A 24 14.56 -31.21 8.77
C GLU A 24 13.69 -30.66 7.65
N SER A 25 12.96 -29.59 7.94
CA SER A 25 12.24 -28.89 6.91
C SER A 25 13.28 -28.55 5.85
N THR A 26 13.17 -29.21 4.71
CA THR A 26 14.11 -28.99 3.61
C THR A 26 13.95 -27.56 3.18
N ASN A 27 14.98 -26.74 3.48
CA ASN A 27 15.02 -25.34 3.09
C ASN A 27 14.69 -25.20 1.62
N GLN A 28 13.65 -24.47 1.32
CA GLN A 28 13.20 -24.21 -0.03
C GLN A 28 14.00 -23.04 -0.62
N LYS A 29 14.05 -23.01 -1.93
CA LYS A 29 14.78 -21.97 -2.66
C LYS A 29 13.95 -20.68 -2.67
N PRO A 30 14.55 -19.50 -2.41
CA PRO A 30 13.86 -18.22 -2.59
C PRO A 30 13.48 -17.98 -4.05
N THR A 31 12.56 -17.06 -4.28
CA THR A 31 12.20 -16.54 -5.59
C THR A 31 12.67 -15.11 -5.72
N SER A 32 13.51 -14.84 -6.71
CA SER A 32 14.04 -13.50 -7.01
C SER A 32 13.10 -12.74 -7.94
N VAL A 33 12.86 -11.45 -7.64
CA VAL A 33 12.12 -10.53 -8.53
C VAL A 33 12.84 -9.18 -8.55
N ALA A 34 13.57 -8.91 -9.64
CA ALA A 34 14.24 -7.65 -9.88
C ALA A 34 13.28 -6.63 -10.49
N LYS A 35 13.22 -5.44 -9.90
CA LYS A 35 12.47 -4.30 -10.44
C LYS A 35 13.28 -3.01 -10.28
N PHE A 36 12.92 -2.01 -11.08
CA PHE A 36 13.31 -0.62 -10.86
C PHE A 36 12.06 0.25 -10.73
N VAL A 37 12.20 1.38 -10.09
CA VAL A 37 11.13 2.36 -9.88
C VAL A 37 11.16 3.35 -11.05
N GLY A 38 10.01 3.67 -11.60
CA GLY A 38 9.86 4.59 -12.74
C GLY A 38 9.75 3.87 -14.09
N ASN A 39 9.55 4.66 -15.13
CA ASN A 39 9.46 4.21 -16.51
C ASN A 39 10.66 4.73 -17.29
N GLY A 40 11.49 3.82 -17.81
CA GLY A 40 12.53 4.20 -18.76
C GLY A 40 11.98 4.62 -20.13
N PRO A 41 12.79 5.14 -21.02
CA PRO A 41 14.24 5.23 -20.86
C PRO A 41 14.68 6.31 -19.87
N PHE A 42 15.78 6.05 -19.15
CA PHE A 42 16.41 7.01 -18.25
C PHE A 42 17.54 7.73 -18.98
N GLU A 43 17.93 8.89 -18.45
CA GLU A 43 19.07 9.61 -19.01
C GLU A 43 20.43 9.12 -18.44
N PRO A 44 21.55 9.34 -19.15
CA PRO A 44 22.87 9.18 -18.56
C PRO A 44 23.01 10.03 -17.27
N GLU A 45 23.65 9.45 -16.25
CA GLU A 45 23.85 10.00 -14.90
C GLU A 45 22.56 10.12 -14.05
N GLU A 46 21.38 9.77 -14.59
CA GLU A 46 20.15 9.72 -13.81
C GLU A 46 20.21 8.62 -12.74
N SER A 47 19.75 8.93 -11.54
CA SER A 47 19.74 7.99 -10.42
C SER A 47 18.51 7.09 -10.48
N ILE A 48 18.71 5.81 -10.75
CA ILE A 48 17.66 4.81 -10.86
C ILE A 48 17.59 4.01 -9.57
N THR A 49 16.39 3.89 -9.00
CA THR A 49 16.17 3.07 -7.81
C THR A 49 15.79 1.64 -8.21
N PHE A 50 16.55 0.67 -7.71
CA PHE A 50 16.27 -0.76 -7.89
C PHE A 50 15.75 -1.37 -6.60
N THR A 51 14.85 -2.33 -6.71
CA THR A 51 14.25 -2.99 -5.54
C THR A 51 13.98 -4.47 -5.79
N GLY A 52 14.22 -5.27 -4.78
CA GLY A 52 13.86 -6.69 -4.73
C GLY A 52 12.59 -6.95 -3.92
N LYS A 53 11.75 -5.95 -3.68
CA LYS A 53 10.60 -6.00 -2.77
C LYS A 53 9.65 -7.17 -3.01
N ASP A 54 9.49 -7.61 -4.25
CA ASP A 54 8.58 -8.69 -4.60
C ASP A 54 9.26 -10.08 -4.56
N SER A 55 10.52 -10.14 -4.13
CA SER A 55 11.20 -11.42 -3.88
C SER A 55 10.65 -12.05 -2.61
N THR A 56 10.48 -13.36 -2.65
CA THR A 56 9.88 -14.12 -1.55
C THR A 56 10.68 -15.36 -1.21
N ASP A 57 10.55 -15.81 0.02
CA ASP A 57 11.04 -17.11 0.46
C ASP A 57 9.87 -17.96 0.97
N PRO A 58 9.71 -19.22 0.49
CA PRO A 58 8.59 -20.08 0.89
C PRO A 58 8.61 -20.48 2.36
N ASP A 59 9.78 -20.49 3.01
CA ASP A 59 9.94 -20.81 4.42
C ASP A 59 9.88 -19.57 5.32
N GLY A 60 9.86 -18.38 4.71
CA GLY A 60 9.83 -17.09 5.39
C GLY A 60 11.20 -16.67 5.92
N ASP A 61 12.27 -17.24 5.40
CA ASP A 61 13.63 -16.89 5.79
C ASP A 61 14.01 -15.47 5.31
N THR A 62 14.87 -14.81 6.08
CA THR A 62 15.35 -13.47 5.74
C THR A 62 16.23 -13.52 4.50
N LEU A 63 15.88 -12.70 3.50
CA LEU A 63 16.62 -12.62 2.25
C LEU A 63 17.75 -11.58 2.31
N GLU A 64 18.87 -11.92 1.72
CA GLU A 64 19.92 -10.99 1.33
C GLU A 64 19.88 -10.74 -0.17
N TYR A 65 20.23 -9.51 -0.58
CA TYR A 65 20.07 -9.02 -1.94
C TYR A 65 21.42 -8.55 -2.48
N TYR A 66 21.75 -8.99 -3.70
CA TYR A 66 22.99 -8.64 -4.38
C TYR A 66 22.67 -8.23 -5.81
N TRP A 67 23.13 -7.04 -6.19
CA TRP A 67 22.88 -6.43 -7.49
C TRP A 67 24.14 -6.39 -8.33
N ASP A 68 24.04 -6.86 -9.56
CA ASP A 68 24.99 -6.67 -10.64
C ASP A 68 24.30 -5.79 -11.70
N PHE A 69 24.84 -4.59 -11.91
CA PHE A 69 24.18 -3.58 -12.74
C PHE A 69 24.54 -3.69 -14.24
N ASP A 70 25.54 -4.46 -14.63
CA ASP A 70 25.83 -4.77 -16.03
C ASP A 70 26.44 -6.15 -16.20
N LYS A 71 25.60 -7.14 -16.29
CA LYS A 71 26.00 -8.53 -16.49
C LYS A 71 26.91 -8.77 -17.73
N ASN A 72 26.97 -7.82 -18.64
CA ASN A 72 27.68 -7.98 -19.91
C ASN A 72 29.08 -7.37 -19.92
N ASP A 73 29.49 -6.67 -18.85
CA ASP A 73 30.79 -6.01 -18.75
C ASP A 73 31.94 -6.99 -18.43
N GLY A 74 31.61 -8.24 -18.10
CA GLY A 74 32.58 -9.28 -17.72
C GLY A 74 33.10 -9.16 -16.30
N ASN A 75 32.51 -8.28 -15.49
CA ASN A 75 32.80 -8.12 -14.07
C ASN A 75 31.65 -8.69 -13.25
N ASP A 76 31.90 -9.75 -12.50
CA ASP A 76 30.89 -10.41 -11.64
C ASP A 76 30.80 -9.74 -10.24
N GLU A 77 31.30 -8.52 -10.09
CA GLU A 77 31.19 -7.78 -8.81
C GLU A 77 29.75 -7.34 -8.57
N SER A 78 29.17 -7.90 -7.52
CA SER A 78 27.82 -7.52 -7.08
C SER A 78 27.83 -6.63 -5.85
N VAL A 79 26.92 -5.67 -5.81
CA VAL A 79 26.74 -4.76 -4.68
C VAL A 79 25.61 -5.27 -3.78
N LYS A 80 25.88 -5.36 -2.47
CA LYS A 80 24.85 -5.76 -1.50
C LYS A 80 23.87 -4.63 -1.27
N GLY A 81 22.58 -4.92 -1.49
CA GLY A 81 21.50 -3.98 -1.20
C GLY A 81 21.13 -3.94 0.27
N ASP A 82 20.38 -2.92 0.68
CA ASP A 82 19.90 -2.76 2.05
C ASP A 82 18.84 -3.83 2.37
N ILE A 83 19.13 -4.75 3.29
CA ILE A 83 18.24 -5.84 3.68
C ILE A 83 16.95 -5.30 4.33
N ALA A 84 17.07 -4.25 5.15
CA ALA A 84 15.94 -3.65 5.85
C ALA A 84 14.92 -3.00 4.89
N ASN A 85 15.36 -2.69 3.66
CA ASN A 85 14.55 -2.08 2.62
C ASN A 85 14.51 -2.95 1.34
N TYR A 86 14.38 -4.26 1.52
CA TYR A 86 14.21 -5.24 0.42
C TYR A 86 15.27 -5.15 -0.69
N GLY A 87 16.51 -4.90 -0.30
CA GLY A 87 17.61 -4.75 -1.24
C GLY A 87 17.56 -3.49 -2.09
N THR A 88 16.76 -2.49 -1.71
CA THR A 88 16.66 -1.23 -2.45
C THR A 88 18.01 -0.52 -2.51
N ILE A 89 18.39 -0.08 -3.70
CA ILE A 89 19.66 0.58 -3.99
C ILE A 89 19.48 1.52 -5.18
N THR A 90 20.27 2.58 -5.23
CA THR A 90 20.32 3.47 -6.39
C THR A 90 21.58 3.22 -7.22
N HIS A 91 21.44 3.32 -8.55
CA HIS A 91 22.55 3.25 -9.49
C HIS A 91 22.31 4.20 -10.66
N SER A 92 23.37 4.71 -11.26
CA SER A 92 23.32 5.53 -12.48
C SER A 92 24.30 5.01 -13.52
N TYR A 93 23.98 5.22 -14.79
CA TYR A 93 24.83 4.82 -15.92
C TYR A 93 25.35 6.07 -16.62
N SER A 94 26.64 6.11 -16.92
CA SER A 94 27.28 7.27 -17.57
C SER A 94 27.15 7.28 -19.09
N SER A 95 26.66 6.19 -19.70
CA SER A 95 26.55 6.05 -21.15
C SER A 95 25.22 5.49 -21.58
N GLU A 96 24.80 5.87 -22.77
CA GLU A 96 23.63 5.29 -23.44
C GLU A 96 23.80 3.79 -23.66
N GLY A 97 22.70 3.05 -23.60
CA GLY A 97 22.72 1.62 -23.80
C GLY A 97 21.51 0.91 -23.19
N THR A 98 21.50 -0.39 -23.34
CA THR A 98 20.56 -1.25 -22.62
C THR A 98 21.35 -2.15 -21.69
N PHE A 99 21.21 -1.93 -20.41
CA PHE A 99 21.90 -2.64 -19.36
C PHE A 99 21.04 -3.78 -18.83
N THR A 100 21.67 -4.93 -18.61
CA THR A 100 20.98 -6.08 -18.00
C THR A 100 21.39 -6.15 -16.53
N VAL A 101 20.48 -5.74 -15.68
CA VAL A 101 20.67 -5.74 -14.22
C VAL A 101 20.22 -7.08 -13.67
N THR A 102 21.05 -7.71 -12.88
CA THR A 102 20.79 -8.99 -12.24
C THR A 102 20.63 -8.78 -10.74
N LEU A 103 19.53 -9.28 -10.18
CA LEU A 103 19.35 -9.44 -8.76
C LEU A 103 19.56 -10.89 -8.37
N THR A 104 20.47 -11.13 -7.44
CA THR A 104 20.62 -12.39 -6.74
C THR A 104 20.08 -12.26 -5.32
N VAL A 105 19.11 -13.09 -4.94
CA VAL A 105 18.66 -13.22 -3.57
C VAL A 105 19.14 -14.52 -2.95
N THR A 106 19.43 -14.50 -1.66
CA THR A 106 19.82 -15.70 -0.91
C THR A 106 19.18 -15.69 0.48
N ASP A 107 18.77 -16.88 0.92
CA ASP A 107 18.32 -17.18 2.28
C ASP A 107 19.48 -17.63 3.20
N GLY A 108 20.72 -17.60 2.69
CA GLY A 108 21.92 -18.09 3.36
C GLY A 108 22.26 -19.56 3.06
N LYS A 109 21.38 -20.31 2.38
CA LYS A 109 21.59 -21.71 1.96
C LYS A 109 21.42 -21.89 0.45
N ASN A 110 20.37 -21.28 -0.09
CA ASN A 110 20.02 -21.31 -1.50
C ASN A 110 20.05 -19.91 -2.11
N THR A 111 20.12 -19.86 -3.43
CA THR A 111 20.08 -18.58 -4.17
C THR A 111 19.14 -18.68 -5.35
N ASP A 112 18.56 -17.54 -5.72
CA ASP A 112 17.83 -17.36 -6.97
C ASP A 112 18.23 -16.06 -7.64
N THR A 113 18.06 -15.99 -8.96
CA THR A 113 18.41 -14.80 -9.74
C THR A 113 17.29 -14.39 -10.67
N SER A 114 17.11 -13.09 -10.80
CA SER A 114 16.23 -12.50 -11.81
C SER A 114 16.92 -11.32 -12.48
N THR A 115 16.43 -10.94 -13.66
CA THR A 115 17.02 -9.85 -14.41
C THR A 115 15.96 -8.83 -14.83
N VAL A 116 16.36 -7.57 -14.89
CA VAL A 116 15.58 -6.51 -15.50
C VAL A 116 16.45 -5.74 -16.49
N LYS A 117 15.87 -5.26 -17.58
CA LYS A 117 16.59 -4.45 -18.58
C LYS A 117 16.29 -2.98 -18.35
N VAL A 118 17.34 -2.20 -18.22
CA VAL A 118 17.29 -0.74 -18.12
C VAL A 118 17.80 -0.14 -19.41
N LYS A 119 17.01 0.74 -20.01
CA LYS A 119 17.38 1.49 -21.22
C LYS A 119 17.82 2.89 -20.83
N ILE A 120 19.04 3.24 -21.18
CA ILE A 120 19.60 4.58 -21.01
C ILE A 120 19.69 5.21 -22.39
N GLU A 121 19.02 6.32 -22.57
CA GLU A 121 19.04 7.11 -23.81
C GLU A 121 19.26 8.58 -23.45
N LYS A 122 20.19 9.21 -24.11
CA LYS A 122 20.23 10.65 -24.08
C LYS A 122 18.98 11.16 -24.80
N LYS A 123 18.12 11.85 -24.07
CA LYS A 123 16.99 12.51 -24.74
C LYS A 123 17.55 13.39 -25.84
N SER A 124 17.10 13.12 -27.07
CA SER A 124 17.46 13.94 -28.20
C SER A 124 16.65 15.22 -28.10
N SER A 125 17.28 16.29 -27.84
CA SER A 125 16.82 17.64 -27.63
C SER A 125 16.83 18.10 -26.18
N ASP A 126 17.16 19.33 -26.04
CA ASP A 126 17.16 20.09 -24.79
C ASP A 126 15.72 20.39 -24.28
N ILE A 127 14.81 19.40 -24.37
CA ILE A 127 13.46 19.48 -23.82
C ILE A 127 13.34 18.53 -22.61
N ARG A 128 12.90 19.07 -21.46
CA ARG A 128 12.70 18.33 -20.24
C ARG A 128 11.48 18.84 -19.50
N ALA A 129 10.53 17.96 -19.27
CA ALA A 129 9.34 18.23 -18.49
C ALA A 129 9.68 18.14 -16.98
N ILE A 130 9.23 19.14 -16.23
CA ILE A 130 9.35 19.21 -14.77
C ILE A 130 8.02 19.72 -14.23
N VAL A 131 7.47 19.00 -13.24
CA VAL A 131 6.30 19.47 -12.50
C VAL A 131 6.68 19.80 -11.07
N ASN A 132 6.12 20.90 -10.55
CA ASN A 132 6.31 21.35 -9.18
C ASN A 132 4.98 21.78 -8.58
N THR A 133 4.91 21.79 -7.26
CA THR A 133 3.87 22.46 -6.51
C THR A 133 4.48 23.12 -5.27
N ASP A 134 3.94 24.25 -4.86
CA ASP A 134 4.26 24.92 -3.60
C ASP A 134 3.32 24.45 -2.49
N ASP A 135 2.28 23.67 -2.81
CA ASP A 135 1.35 23.10 -1.85
C ASP A 135 2.01 21.95 -1.05
N ASP A 136 1.50 21.71 0.15
CA ASP A 136 1.98 20.59 0.98
C ASP A 136 1.56 19.27 0.35
N LEU A 137 2.54 18.41 0.03
CA LEU A 137 2.31 17.11 -0.60
C LEU A 137 1.52 16.12 0.27
N ASN A 138 1.47 16.40 1.57
CA ASN A 138 0.74 15.62 2.55
C ASN A 138 -0.40 16.45 3.13
N SER A 139 -1.62 16.07 2.89
CA SER A 139 -2.78 16.81 3.34
C SER A 139 -3.89 15.90 3.86
N GLU A 140 -4.99 16.50 4.28
CA GLU A 140 -6.14 15.80 4.83
C GLU A 140 -7.42 16.40 4.26
N THR A 141 -8.39 15.53 3.97
CA THR A 141 -9.75 15.98 3.68
C THR A 141 -10.43 16.44 4.97
N ASN A 142 -11.42 17.29 4.84
CA ASN A 142 -12.28 17.70 5.93
C ASN A 142 -13.73 17.38 5.57
N ASN A 143 -14.33 16.40 6.23
CA ASN A 143 -15.67 15.90 5.92
C ASN A 143 -15.88 15.52 4.44
N ALA A 144 -14.91 14.82 3.89
CA ALA A 144 -14.91 14.36 2.50
C ALA A 144 -14.91 15.49 1.44
N GLU A 145 -14.50 16.69 1.78
CA GLU A 145 -14.25 17.73 0.79
C GLU A 145 -12.97 17.43 0.00
N LYS A 146 -12.98 17.82 -1.29
CA LYS A 146 -11.78 17.69 -2.12
C LYS A 146 -10.72 18.70 -1.72
N VAL A 147 -9.46 18.31 -1.86
CA VAL A 147 -8.32 19.20 -1.64
C VAL A 147 -7.84 19.74 -2.97
N LYS A 148 -7.75 21.05 -3.08
CA LYS A 148 -7.28 21.72 -4.29
C LYS A 148 -5.76 21.89 -4.25
N TYR A 149 -5.10 21.49 -5.33
CA TYR A 149 -3.67 21.69 -5.58
C TYR A 149 -3.46 22.54 -6.84
N THR A 150 -2.35 23.29 -6.83
CA THR A 150 -1.88 24.01 -8.00
C THR A 150 -0.50 23.51 -8.41
N PHE A 151 -0.37 23.13 -9.67
CA PHE A 151 0.87 22.59 -10.23
C PHE A 151 1.46 23.58 -11.22
N SER A 152 2.79 23.61 -11.31
CA SER A 152 3.51 24.44 -12.25
C SER A 152 4.56 23.62 -13.00
N ALA A 153 4.55 23.73 -14.33
CA ALA A 153 5.58 23.22 -15.22
C ALA A 153 6.55 24.32 -15.70
N SER A 154 6.55 25.49 -15.04
CA SER A 154 7.37 26.64 -15.44
C SER A 154 8.88 26.41 -15.37
N ASN A 155 9.32 25.40 -14.61
CA ASN A 155 10.73 24.99 -14.51
C ASN A 155 11.14 24.00 -15.61
N SER A 156 10.22 23.60 -16.48
CA SER A 156 10.54 22.74 -17.63
C SER A 156 11.52 23.45 -18.58
N ILE A 157 12.42 22.66 -19.16
CA ILE A 157 13.49 23.15 -20.02
C ILE A 157 13.13 22.85 -21.46
N SER A 158 13.35 23.81 -22.35
CA SER A 158 13.28 23.63 -23.80
C SER A 158 14.09 24.72 -24.48
N GLU A 159 14.82 24.39 -25.55
CA GLU A 159 15.48 25.37 -26.42
C GLU A 159 14.49 26.20 -27.21
N SER A 160 13.32 25.65 -27.51
CA SER A 160 12.22 26.30 -28.20
C SER A 160 11.06 26.60 -27.27
N ARG A 161 10.19 27.53 -27.64
CA ARG A 161 9.03 27.86 -26.80
C ARG A 161 8.12 26.66 -26.62
N ILE A 162 7.80 26.34 -25.36
CA ILE A 162 6.78 25.35 -25.02
C ILE A 162 5.43 25.92 -25.38
N THR A 163 4.61 25.18 -26.12
CA THR A 163 3.33 25.59 -26.65
C THR A 163 2.15 24.83 -26.10
N LYS A 164 2.41 23.67 -25.49
CA LYS A 164 1.38 22.80 -24.93
C LYS A 164 1.88 22.11 -23.67
N TYR A 165 0.99 21.99 -22.69
CA TYR A 165 1.14 21.23 -21.47
C TYR A 165 -0.05 20.26 -21.34
N GLU A 166 0.24 18.97 -21.24
CA GLU A 166 -0.73 17.92 -21.01
C GLU A 166 -0.48 17.38 -19.60
N TRP A 167 -1.53 17.28 -18.80
CA TRP A 167 -1.45 16.91 -17.41
C TRP A 167 -2.13 15.56 -17.19
N ASP A 168 -1.48 14.70 -16.43
CA ASP A 168 -2.00 13.45 -15.89
C ASP A 168 -1.97 13.58 -14.36
N PHE A 169 -3.15 13.65 -13.76
CA PHE A 169 -3.29 13.87 -12.32
C PHE A 169 -3.33 12.58 -11.51
N SER A 170 -3.34 11.45 -12.17
CA SER A 170 -3.46 10.13 -11.54
C SER A 170 -2.62 9.07 -12.25
N TYR A 171 -1.43 9.44 -12.67
CA TYR A 171 -0.55 8.60 -13.45
C TYR A 171 -0.34 7.20 -12.82
N ASP A 172 -0.63 6.17 -13.63
CA ASP A 172 -0.34 4.77 -13.32
C ASP A 172 0.66 4.20 -14.33
N SER A 173 1.74 3.64 -13.83
CA SER A 173 2.79 3.04 -14.64
C SER A 173 2.32 1.86 -15.51
N ASN A 174 1.21 1.20 -15.16
CA ASN A 174 0.65 0.10 -15.94
C ASN A 174 -0.19 0.59 -17.12
N GLU A 175 -0.79 1.77 -17.00
CA GLU A 175 -1.65 2.38 -18.02
C GLU A 175 -0.88 3.38 -18.90
N GLY A 176 0.24 3.90 -18.39
CA GLY A 176 1.01 4.95 -19.02
C GLY A 176 0.32 6.32 -18.91
N PHE A 177 0.91 7.33 -19.54
CA PHE A 177 0.44 8.71 -19.46
C PHE A 177 -0.95 8.86 -20.10
N GLN A 178 -1.93 9.30 -19.30
CA GLN A 178 -3.29 9.63 -19.74
C GLN A 178 -3.52 11.13 -19.60
N VAL A 179 -4.10 11.75 -20.61
CA VAL A 179 -4.34 13.21 -20.60
C VAL A 179 -5.64 13.50 -19.89
N ASP A 180 -5.57 14.08 -18.69
CA ASP A 180 -6.73 14.59 -17.95
C ASP A 180 -7.06 16.02 -18.35
N GLU A 181 -6.02 16.86 -18.55
CA GLU A 181 -6.18 18.27 -18.93
C GLU A 181 -5.08 18.70 -19.90
N GLU A 182 -5.44 19.56 -20.85
CA GLU A 182 -4.53 20.20 -21.80
C GLU A 182 -4.61 21.71 -21.65
N THR A 183 -3.46 22.37 -21.48
CA THR A 183 -3.36 23.82 -21.33
C THR A 183 -2.25 24.40 -22.22
N ASN A 184 -2.31 25.73 -22.47
CA ASN A 184 -1.20 26.48 -23.05
C ASN A 184 -0.39 27.23 -21.97
N GLU A 185 -0.85 27.21 -20.75
CA GLU A 185 -0.21 27.84 -19.59
C GLU A 185 0.53 26.76 -18.79
N ALA A 186 1.65 27.17 -18.22
CA ALA A 186 2.48 26.25 -17.42
C ALA A 186 1.87 25.92 -16.04
N GLU A 187 0.76 26.54 -15.68
CA GLU A 187 0.11 26.33 -14.39
C GLU A 187 -1.29 25.73 -14.58
N VAL A 188 -1.65 24.82 -13.70
CA VAL A 188 -2.96 24.18 -13.64
C VAL A 188 -3.36 23.94 -12.20
N SER A 189 -4.66 23.88 -11.94
CA SER A 189 -5.17 23.49 -10.62
C SER A 189 -6.14 22.33 -10.77
N ASN A 190 -6.05 21.34 -9.87
CA ASN A 190 -7.00 20.23 -9.81
C ASN A 190 -7.44 19.97 -8.38
N GLU A 191 -8.61 19.34 -8.24
CA GLU A 191 -9.19 18.94 -6.94
C GLU A 191 -9.14 17.42 -6.80
N PHE A 192 -8.59 16.96 -5.68
CA PHE A 192 -8.37 15.56 -5.38
C PHE A 192 -9.21 15.10 -4.20
N ASP A 193 -9.75 13.92 -4.31
CA ASP A 193 -10.26 13.16 -3.17
C ASP A 193 -9.10 12.66 -2.28
N SER A 194 -9.40 11.99 -1.18
CA SER A 194 -8.37 11.30 -0.40
C SER A 194 -7.71 10.19 -1.21
N GLY A 195 -6.42 9.96 -1.01
CA GLY A 195 -5.70 8.92 -1.76
C GLY A 195 -4.24 9.26 -1.98
N ILE A 196 -3.61 8.45 -2.82
CA ILE A 196 -2.24 8.65 -3.31
C ILE A 196 -2.34 8.92 -4.81
N TYR A 197 -1.73 10.01 -5.24
CA TYR A 197 -1.74 10.43 -6.64
C TYR A 197 -0.34 10.78 -7.10
N THR A 198 0.02 10.32 -8.29
CA THR A 198 1.22 10.76 -8.99
C THR A 198 0.81 11.70 -10.10
N VAL A 199 1.27 12.95 -10.03
CA VAL A 199 0.96 13.97 -11.03
C VAL A 199 2.14 14.13 -11.98
N LYS A 200 1.86 13.99 -13.27
CA LYS A 200 2.84 14.18 -14.34
C LYS A 200 2.42 15.27 -15.32
N VAL A 201 3.41 15.81 -16.01
CA VAL A 201 3.19 16.72 -17.13
C VAL A 201 3.95 16.21 -18.35
N ARG A 202 3.32 16.31 -19.50
CA ARG A 202 3.97 16.23 -20.82
C ARG A 202 3.96 17.62 -21.44
N ILE A 203 5.13 18.07 -21.86
CA ILE A 203 5.28 19.34 -22.56
C ILE A 203 5.54 19.11 -24.04
N THR A 204 5.07 20.03 -24.88
CA THR A 204 5.40 20.04 -26.31
C THR A 204 5.83 21.44 -26.72
N ASN A 205 6.93 21.56 -27.45
CA ASN A 205 7.43 22.83 -27.93
C ASN A 205 6.91 23.16 -29.39
N GLU A 206 7.24 24.34 -29.87
CA GLU A 206 6.80 24.80 -31.20
C GLU A 206 7.42 24.00 -32.36
N MET A 207 8.46 23.21 -32.10
CA MET A 207 9.07 22.31 -33.09
C MET A 207 8.39 20.93 -33.11
N GLY A 208 7.41 20.71 -32.23
CA GLY A 208 6.70 19.42 -32.09
C GLY A 208 7.48 18.38 -31.30
N GLU A 209 8.56 18.78 -30.65
CA GLU A 209 9.29 17.92 -29.70
C GLU A 209 8.53 17.86 -28.37
N SER A 210 8.49 16.71 -27.74
CA SER A 210 7.79 16.52 -26.47
C SER A 210 8.59 15.70 -25.49
N ASP A 211 8.36 15.95 -24.20
CA ASP A 211 8.91 15.22 -23.09
C ASP A 211 7.89 15.07 -21.97
N GLU A 212 7.96 13.95 -21.26
CA GLU A 212 7.15 13.68 -20.06
C GLU A 212 8.04 13.79 -18.82
N ALA A 213 7.49 14.33 -17.74
CA ALA A 213 8.21 14.36 -16.46
C ALA A 213 8.66 12.95 -16.08
N SER A 214 9.96 12.80 -15.77
CA SER A 214 10.53 11.56 -15.28
C SER A 214 10.14 11.34 -13.82
N TYR A 215 10.39 10.14 -13.29
CA TYR A 215 10.07 9.82 -11.88
C TYR A 215 10.67 10.81 -10.87
N SER A 216 11.84 11.37 -11.16
CA SER A 216 12.48 12.39 -10.30
C SER A 216 11.83 13.77 -10.40
N ASP A 217 11.00 13.99 -11.41
CA ASP A 217 10.39 15.28 -11.75
C ASP A 217 8.85 15.21 -11.71
N ASP A 218 8.26 14.12 -11.21
CA ASP A 218 6.83 14.03 -10.93
C ASP A 218 6.51 14.45 -9.48
N VAL A 219 5.24 14.65 -9.20
CA VAL A 219 4.74 15.03 -7.87
C VAL A 219 3.86 13.92 -7.32
N GLU A 220 4.21 13.36 -6.16
CA GLU A 220 3.38 12.40 -5.44
C GLU A 220 2.61 13.10 -4.30
N LEU A 221 1.29 13.09 -4.39
CA LEU A 221 0.39 13.60 -3.36
C LEU A 221 -0.10 12.47 -2.48
N LYS A 222 -0.23 12.71 -1.16
CA LYS A 222 -0.79 11.79 -0.19
C LYS A 222 -1.84 12.51 0.64
N ILE A 223 -3.11 12.17 0.43
CA ILE A 223 -4.24 12.87 1.01
C ILE A 223 -5.01 11.91 1.91
N ASN A 224 -4.95 12.11 3.22
CA ASN A 224 -5.70 11.32 4.18
C ASN A 224 -7.19 11.74 4.17
N TYR A 225 -8.07 10.73 4.35
CA TYR A 225 -9.49 10.97 4.55
C TYR A 225 -9.77 11.23 6.02
N LYS A 226 -10.49 12.31 6.31
CA LYS A 226 -11.05 12.57 7.63
C LYS A 226 -12.52 12.97 7.51
N TYR A 227 -13.33 12.37 8.35
CA TYR A 227 -14.74 12.66 8.42
C TYR A 227 -15.20 12.64 9.87
N THR A 228 -16.02 13.61 10.25
CA THR A 228 -16.63 13.66 11.58
C THR A 228 -18.07 14.11 11.44
N GLU A 229 -18.98 13.35 12.01
CA GLU A 229 -20.39 13.69 12.01
C GLU A 229 -21.03 13.35 13.35
N THR A 230 -21.95 14.21 13.79
CA THR A 230 -22.80 13.97 14.95
C THR A 230 -24.23 13.75 14.48
N ARG A 231 -24.83 12.65 14.85
CA ARG A 231 -26.22 12.27 14.52
C ARG A 231 -26.97 11.80 15.74
N ASN A 232 -28.30 11.67 15.57
CA ASN A 232 -29.17 11.01 16.52
C ASN A 232 -29.68 9.70 15.92
N ILE A 233 -29.75 8.66 16.75
CA ILE A 233 -30.30 7.36 16.40
C ILE A 233 -31.33 6.95 17.43
N ASP A 234 -32.53 6.58 16.98
CA ASP A 234 -33.63 6.10 17.84
C ASP A 234 -33.64 4.58 17.97
N SER A 235 -33.33 3.88 16.90
CA SER A 235 -33.18 2.41 16.81
C SER A 235 -32.70 2.00 15.43
N GLY A 236 -32.11 0.80 15.31
CA GLY A 236 -31.62 0.26 14.05
C GLY A 236 -30.31 0.92 13.61
N ASN A 237 -30.02 0.87 12.32
CA ASN A 237 -28.70 1.17 11.77
C ASN A 237 -28.64 2.59 11.19
N GLN A 238 -27.49 3.24 11.36
CA GLN A 238 -27.12 4.44 10.62
C GLN A 238 -25.82 4.17 9.86
N GLU A 239 -25.86 4.40 8.57
CA GLU A 239 -24.75 4.15 7.66
C GLU A 239 -24.01 5.46 7.37
N HIS A 240 -22.67 5.40 7.42
CA HIS A 240 -21.75 6.46 7.05
C HIS A 240 -20.87 5.93 5.92
N LEU A 241 -21.12 6.42 4.71
CA LEU A 241 -20.38 6.00 3.53
C LEU A 241 -19.04 6.72 3.46
N LEU A 242 -18.01 6.00 3.09
CA LEU A 242 -16.72 6.53 2.76
C LEU A 242 -16.24 5.93 1.44
N GLN A 243 -15.44 6.68 0.71
CA GLN A 243 -14.87 6.23 -0.55
C GLN A 243 -13.38 5.98 -0.39
N VAL A 244 -12.95 4.77 -0.73
CA VAL A 244 -11.53 4.42 -0.80
C VAL A 244 -11.06 4.56 -2.23
N TYR A 245 -10.29 5.62 -2.53
CA TYR A 245 -9.88 5.99 -3.89
C TYR A 245 -8.52 5.42 -4.28
N SER A 246 -7.70 5.05 -3.32
CA SER A 246 -6.37 4.52 -3.57
C SER A 246 -6.03 3.37 -2.64
N ILE A 247 -5.26 2.44 -3.12
CA ILE A 247 -4.67 1.33 -2.35
C ILE A 247 -3.14 1.34 -2.51
N PRO A 248 -2.39 0.88 -1.50
CA PRO A 248 -2.89 0.49 -0.18
C PRO A 248 -3.15 1.70 0.73
N ALA A 249 -4.30 1.74 1.39
CA ALA A 249 -4.44 2.56 2.58
C ALA A 249 -3.57 1.96 3.69
N ARG A 250 -2.92 2.81 4.49
CA ARG A 250 -2.12 2.33 5.61
C ARG A 250 -3.00 1.77 6.73
N TYR A 251 -4.03 2.50 7.11
CA TYR A 251 -5.08 2.00 7.98
C TYR A 251 -6.41 2.72 7.76
N ILE A 252 -7.48 2.05 8.15
CA ILE A 252 -8.84 2.60 8.26
C ILE A 252 -9.20 2.56 9.74
N LYS A 253 -9.64 3.68 10.28
CA LYS A 253 -10.07 3.81 11.67
C LYS A 253 -11.44 4.44 11.75
N ALA A 254 -12.35 3.77 12.46
CA ALA A 254 -13.62 4.33 12.84
C ALA A 254 -13.70 4.47 14.35
N THR A 255 -14.15 5.61 14.82
CA THR A 255 -14.30 5.92 16.25
C THR A 255 -15.72 6.38 16.51
N LEU A 256 -16.38 5.78 17.49
CA LEU A 256 -17.73 6.11 17.92
C LEU A 256 -17.67 6.70 19.34
N GLU A 257 -18.15 7.92 19.48
CA GLU A 257 -18.24 8.64 20.77
C GLU A 257 -19.72 8.92 21.07
N TYR A 258 -20.19 8.54 22.27
CA TYR A 258 -21.54 8.85 22.73
C TYR A 258 -21.61 8.95 24.25
N GLU A 259 -22.58 9.72 24.76
CA GLU A 259 -22.81 9.83 26.20
C GLU A 259 -23.73 8.72 26.70
N SER A 260 -23.31 7.98 27.71
CA SER A 260 -24.13 7.01 28.42
C SER A 260 -24.84 7.71 29.58
N ASN A 261 -26.15 7.73 29.57
CA ASN A 261 -26.96 8.16 30.72
C ASN A 261 -27.29 6.99 31.64
N SER A 262 -27.09 7.19 32.93
CA SER A 262 -27.12 6.19 34.00
C SER A 262 -28.44 5.40 34.19
N VAL A 263 -29.41 5.54 33.33
CA VAL A 263 -30.75 4.95 33.55
C VAL A 263 -31.14 3.90 32.53
N HIS A 264 -30.62 3.93 31.32
CA HIS A 264 -30.92 2.90 30.29
C HIS A 264 -29.75 2.81 29.30
N THR A 265 -29.05 1.77 29.38
CA THR A 265 -28.16 1.11 28.45
C THR A 265 -28.29 1.61 27.00
N LYS A 266 -27.43 2.51 26.63
CA LYS A 266 -27.11 2.79 25.25
C LYS A 266 -26.18 1.66 24.78
N ASP A 267 -26.64 0.91 23.83
CA ASP A 267 -25.89 -0.19 23.23
C ASP A 267 -25.72 0.22 21.77
N LEU A 268 -24.60 0.86 21.48
CA LEU A 268 -24.26 1.28 20.12
C LEU A 268 -23.05 0.48 19.68
N ASP A 269 -23.27 -0.32 18.64
CA ASP A 269 -22.25 -1.14 18.03
C ASP A 269 -21.68 -0.48 16.77
N LEU A 270 -20.44 -0.73 16.48
CA LEU A 270 -19.70 -0.17 15.35
C LEU A 270 -19.25 -1.28 14.42
N TYR A 271 -19.59 -1.18 13.14
CA TYR A 271 -19.22 -2.14 12.09
C TYR A 271 -18.54 -1.43 10.94
N ILE A 272 -17.61 -2.11 10.27
CA ILE A 272 -17.04 -1.69 9.01
C ILE A 272 -17.33 -2.75 7.96
N TYR A 273 -17.85 -2.31 6.82
CA TYR A 273 -18.12 -3.12 5.64
C TYR A 273 -17.27 -2.62 4.47
N ASN A 274 -16.65 -3.53 3.73
CA ASN A 274 -15.91 -3.19 2.52
C ASN A 274 -16.86 -3.01 1.32
N HIS A 275 -16.29 -2.62 0.17
CA HIS A 275 -17.05 -2.34 -1.04
C HIS A 275 -17.91 -3.53 -1.50
N SER A 276 -17.37 -4.74 -1.53
CA SER A 276 -18.11 -5.94 -1.93
C SER A 276 -19.33 -6.21 -1.05
N GLN A 277 -19.22 -5.94 0.24
CA GLN A 277 -20.27 -6.13 1.23
C GLN A 277 -21.36 -5.04 1.14
N VAL A 278 -20.97 -3.80 0.84
CA VAL A 278 -21.93 -2.69 0.66
C VAL A 278 -22.80 -2.89 -0.59
N ILE A 279 -22.23 -3.41 -1.68
CA ILE A 279 -22.95 -3.61 -2.94
C ILE A 279 -23.96 -4.77 -2.86
N ASN A 280 -23.70 -5.79 -2.05
CA ASN A 280 -24.52 -6.99 -1.93
C ASN A 280 -25.04 -7.24 -0.50
N PRO A 281 -25.79 -6.32 0.11
CA PRO A 281 -26.27 -6.49 1.48
C PRO A 281 -27.27 -7.64 1.67
N ASP A 282 -27.86 -8.16 0.58
CA ASP A 282 -28.90 -9.19 0.61
C ASP A 282 -28.38 -10.64 0.52
N ASP A 283 -27.06 -10.85 0.48
CA ASP A 283 -26.49 -12.20 0.27
C ASP A 283 -26.50 -13.09 1.53
N GLY A 284 -27.14 -12.61 2.59
CA GLY A 284 -27.44 -13.40 3.81
C GLY A 284 -26.22 -13.84 4.64
N ASP A 285 -25.04 -13.66 4.09
CA ASP A 285 -23.73 -13.95 4.66
C ASP A 285 -22.81 -12.70 4.66
N SER A 286 -23.36 -11.47 4.66
CA SER A 286 -22.56 -10.26 4.72
C SER A 286 -21.88 -10.16 6.09
N GLU A 287 -20.74 -10.83 6.19
CA GLU A 287 -19.84 -10.64 7.31
C GLU A 287 -19.22 -9.24 7.18
N TYR A 288 -19.28 -8.46 8.24
CA TYR A 288 -18.54 -7.20 8.35
C TYR A 288 -17.02 -7.49 8.36
N VAL A 289 -16.23 -6.56 7.82
CA VAL A 289 -14.77 -6.65 7.88
C VAL A 289 -14.28 -6.53 9.32
N ALA A 290 -14.95 -5.68 10.10
CA ALA A 290 -14.61 -5.47 11.49
C ALA A 290 -15.81 -5.05 12.32
N VAL A 291 -15.83 -5.42 13.58
CA VAL A 291 -16.87 -5.07 14.55
C VAL A 291 -16.25 -4.71 15.90
N ASN A 292 -16.84 -3.71 16.53
CA ASN A 292 -16.67 -3.50 17.97
C ASN A 292 -18.07 -3.54 18.61
N ASP A 293 -18.43 -4.71 19.12
CA ASP A 293 -19.65 -4.99 19.87
C ASP A 293 -19.30 -4.89 21.36
N THR A 294 -19.74 -3.83 22.02
CA THR A 294 -19.54 -3.65 23.45
C THR A 294 -20.85 -3.91 24.18
N HIS A 295 -20.97 -5.06 24.79
CA HIS A 295 -22.02 -5.33 25.78
C HIS A 295 -21.85 -4.38 26.97
N ASP A 296 -22.69 -3.36 27.04
CA ASP A 296 -22.54 -2.28 28.00
C ASP A 296 -22.80 -2.69 29.43
N ASN A 297 -21.85 -2.38 30.31
CA ASN A 297 -21.97 -2.48 31.76
C ASN A 297 -22.13 -1.11 32.45
N GLY A 298 -22.62 -0.09 31.76
CA GLY A 298 -23.11 1.15 32.39
C GLY A 298 -22.04 2.19 32.72
N ASN A 299 -21.05 2.40 31.90
CA ASN A 299 -20.07 3.49 32.03
C ASN A 299 -20.45 4.75 31.27
N ILE A 300 -20.01 5.90 31.77
CA ILE A 300 -20.52 7.24 31.47
C ILE A 300 -20.03 7.81 30.13
N GLU A 301 -18.95 7.33 29.59
CA GLU A 301 -18.42 7.68 28.27
C GLU A 301 -17.88 6.41 27.63
N GLN A 302 -18.42 6.03 26.50
CA GLN A 302 -17.90 4.90 25.74
C GLN A 302 -17.25 5.39 24.46
N LEU A 303 -16.03 4.95 24.25
CA LEU A 303 -15.25 5.13 23.04
C LEU A 303 -15.08 3.76 22.40
N ASN A 304 -15.83 3.50 21.35
CA ASN A 304 -15.65 2.33 20.53
C ASN A 304 -14.79 2.72 19.33
N TYR A 305 -13.77 1.94 19.03
CA TYR A 305 -13.01 2.15 17.81
C TYR A 305 -12.64 0.82 17.16
N ILE A 306 -12.57 0.87 15.85
CA ILE A 306 -12.06 -0.20 15.01
C ILE A 306 -10.90 0.39 14.22
N GLU A 307 -9.78 -0.31 14.18
CA GLU A 307 -8.60 0.07 13.43
C GLU A 307 -8.13 -1.12 12.61
N LEU A 308 -8.16 -0.96 11.29
CA LEU A 308 -7.65 -1.92 10.32
C LEU A 308 -6.27 -1.43 9.88
N ASP A 309 -5.20 -2.01 10.42
CA ASP A 309 -3.82 -1.59 10.16
C ASP A 309 -3.12 -2.59 9.23
N TYR A 310 -2.80 -2.11 8.05
CA TYR A 310 -2.08 -2.86 7.02
C TYR A 310 -0.71 -3.38 7.47
N TYR A 311 0.03 -2.62 8.27
CA TYR A 311 1.39 -2.95 8.64
C TYR A 311 1.52 -3.81 9.90
N ASN A 312 0.53 -3.79 10.78
CA ASN A 312 0.55 -4.51 12.05
C ASN A 312 -0.28 -5.79 12.05
N SER A 313 -1.07 -6.03 11.01
CA SER A 313 -1.88 -7.24 10.89
C SER A 313 -0.99 -8.47 10.66
N THR A 314 -1.05 -9.43 11.57
CA THR A 314 -0.47 -10.76 11.40
C THR A 314 -1.41 -11.68 10.63
N ASP A 315 -2.64 -11.24 10.36
CA ASP A 315 -3.65 -12.01 9.67
C ASP A 315 -3.72 -11.60 8.19
N ARG A 316 -3.31 -12.50 7.32
CA ARG A 316 -3.19 -12.26 5.88
C ARG A 316 -4.55 -12.09 5.19
N ALA A 317 -5.65 -12.56 5.81
CA ALA A 317 -7.00 -12.40 5.28
C ALA A 317 -7.43 -10.92 5.29
N TRP A 318 -7.01 -10.15 6.29
CA TRP A 318 -7.28 -8.71 6.38
C TRP A 318 -6.61 -7.90 5.27
N PHE A 319 -5.51 -8.39 4.74
CA PHE A 319 -4.73 -7.74 3.69
C PHE A 319 -5.49 -7.62 2.38
N ASP A 320 -6.23 -8.66 2.02
CA ASP A 320 -6.99 -8.69 0.76
C ASP A 320 -8.25 -7.82 0.87
N GLU A 321 -8.80 -7.68 2.06
CA GLU A 321 -10.04 -6.94 2.31
C GLU A 321 -9.87 -5.42 2.33
N ILE A 322 -8.74 -4.90 2.88
CA ILE A 322 -8.41 -3.46 2.87
C ILE A 322 -8.02 -2.96 1.47
N HIS A 323 -7.78 -3.85 0.53
CA HIS A 323 -7.35 -3.50 -0.84
C HIS A 323 -8.51 -3.27 -1.80
N GLU A 324 -9.76 -3.33 -1.33
CA GLU A 324 -10.89 -3.01 -2.19
C GLU A 324 -11.06 -1.51 -2.35
N LEU A 325 -10.99 -1.08 -3.63
CA LEU A 325 -11.40 0.27 -4.01
C LEU A 325 -12.92 0.37 -4.04
N GLY A 326 -13.44 1.52 -3.72
CA GLY A 326 -14.85 1.81 -3.86
C GLY A 326 -15.49 2.31 -2.58
N GLU A 327 -16.81 2.19 -2.52
CA GLU A 327 -17.61 2.65 -1.40
C GLU A 327 -17.57 1.65 -0.25
N TRP A 328 -17.16 2.11 0.90
CA TRP A 328 -17.16 1.38 2.15
C TRP A 328 -18.22 1.98 3.09
N ALA A 329 -18.67 1.23 4.05
CA ALA A 329 -19.61 1.73 5.06
C ALA A 329 -19.08 1.52 6.47
N VAL A 330 -19.22 2.56 7.28
CA VAL A 330 -19.16 2.48 8.74
C VAL A 330 -20.59 2.54 9.25
N VAL A 331 -21.03 1.51 9.92
CA VAL A 331 -22.41 1.38 10.41
C VAL A 331 -22.41 1.49 11.93
N VAL A 332 -23.27 2.37 12.44
CA VAL A 332 -23.62 2.44 13.86
C VAL A 332 -24.96 1.77 14.04
N ASP A 333 -24.99 0.67 14.77
CA ASP A 333 -26.23 -0.05 15.12
C ASP A 333 -26.65 0.26 16.54
N HIS A 334 -27.97 0.37 16.74
CA HIS A 334 -28.62 0.57 18.02
C HIS A 334 -29.64 -0.51 18.26
N GLU A 335 -29.27 -1.54 19.01
CA GLU A 335 -30.13 -2.70 19.31
C GLU A 335 -31.35 -2.36 20.16
N ARG A 336 -31.38 -1.18 20.80
CA ARG A 336 -32.47 -0.78 21.70
C ARG A 336 -33.15 0.48 21.20
N THR A 337 -34.33 0.78 21.76
CA THR A 337 -35.09 1.98 21.43
C THR A 337 -34.76 3.13 22.37
N GLY A 338 -34.54 4.31 21.82
CA GLY A 338 -34.29 5.56 22.54
C GLY A 338 -33.40 6.50 21.76
N ASN A 339 -33.69 7.79 21.83
CA ASN A 339 -32.92 8.81 21.11
C ASN A 339 -31.50 8.93 21.72
N ASN A 340 -30.50 8.58 20.95
CA ASN A 340 -29.09 8.69 21.31
C ASN A 340 -28.34 9.59 20.34
N GLU A 341 -27.73 10.64 20.86
CA GLU A 341 -26.74 11.40 20.11
C GLU A 341 -25.39 10.68 20.17
N TYR A 342 -24.76 10.57 19.02
CA TYR A 342 -23.43 10.00 18.87
C TYR A 342 -22.60 10.83 17.88
N THR A 343 -21.28 10.74 18.00
CA THR A 343 -20.34 11.29 17.02
C THR A 343 -19.51 10.14 16.46
N VAL A 344 -19.53 9.99 15.14
CA VAL A 344 -18.65 9.09 14.42
C VAL A 344 -17.50 9.88 13.80
N LYS A 345 -16.27 9.36 13.95
CA LYS A 345 -15.07 9.85 13.27
C LYS A 345 -14.51 8.73 12.44
N ILE A 346 -14.21 9.01 11.17
CA ILE A 346 -13.65 8.04 10.23
C ILE A 346 -12.37 8.62 9.66
N GLU A 347 -11.32 7.82 9.66
CA GLU A 347 -10.01 8.19 9.12
C GLU A 347 -9.54 7.07 8.19
N VAL A 348 -9.17 7.43 6.94
CA VAL A 348 -8.40 6.56 6.05
C VAL A 348 -7.05 7.21 5.86
N ILE A 349 -6.01 6.53 6.29
CA ILE A 349 -4.65 7.08 6.33
C ILE A 349 -3.80 6.41 5.27
N TYR A 350 -3.20 7.19 4.42
CA TYR A 350 -2.28 6.80 3.37
C TYR A 350 -0.82 7.13 3.72
N TRP A 351 -0.62 8.08 4.64
CA TRP A 351 0.70 8.49 5.10
C TRP A 351 0.67 8.86 6.61
N GLU A 352 1.83 8.85 7.28
CA GLU A 352 2.06 9.39 8.63
C GLU A 352 3.01 10.56 8.61
#